data_ae1eb5d4e454b9eefc56660150fed064
#
_entry.id   ae1eb5d4e454b9eefc56660150fed064
#
_cell.length_a   1.000
_cell.length_b   1.000
_cell.length_c   1.000
_cell.angle_alpha   90.00
_cell.angle_beta   90.00
_cell.angle_gamma   90.00
#
_symmetry.space_group_name_H-M   'P 1'
#
loop_
_entity.id
_entity.type
_entity.pdbx_description
1 polymer ?
#
loop_
_entity_poly.entity_id
_entity_poly.type
_entity_poly.pdbx_seq_one_letter_code
_entity_poly.pdbx_strand_id
1 'polypeptide(L)'
;DAQSWIEDLRSFTANNCVIALPWSGASLATTTHLLPDKPHQLMEDSRRVTAYFLHKHLTSHVIWPNTGTLTPYDIPALDHSELLLSSTALTTHTDKGFGQLLRYDHARYTVTPYDSTLSTALAATGQNPVNTPYSPSDSRYVLTADSATARMQDATATLLWKTSAALRREKPAHNTYAGTPLLIAPPQQWS
;
A
#
# COMPACT_ATOMS: atom_id res chain seq x y z
N ASP A 1 -4.76 -26.51 10.48
CA ASP A 1 -5.47 -26.72 9.22
C ASP A 1 -6.02 -25.41 8.67
N ALA A 2 -6.66 -25.41 7.48
CA ALA A 2 -7.17 -24.19 6.85
C ALA A 2 -8.27 -23.51 7.68
N GLN A 3 -9.08 -24.28 8.39
CA GLN A 3 -10.14 -23.74 9.23
C GLN A 3 -9.57 -23.02 10.46
N SER A 4 -8.60 -23.63 11.13
CA SER A 4 -7.89 -23.01 12.25
C SER A 4 -7.22 -21.70 11.83
N TRP A 5 -6.58 -21.70 10.67
CA TRP A 5 -5.97 -20.48 10.13
C TRP A 5 -6.99 -19.35 9.89
N ILE A 6 -8.18 -19.68 9.36
CA ILE A 6 -9.24 -18.68 9.17
C ILE A 6 -9.75 -18.15 10.51
N GLU A 7 -9.88 -18.98 11.52
CA GLU A 7 -10.29 -18.58 12.88
C GLU A 7 -9.27 -17.66 13.53
N ASP A 8 -7.99 -17.98 13.41
CA ASP A 8 -6.89 -17.11 13.88
C ASP A 8 -6.91 -15.75 13.16
N LEU A 9 -7.13 -15.77 11.83
CA LEU A 9 -7.22 -14.55 11.04
C LEU A 9 -8.44 -13.70 11.43
N ARG A 10 -9.58 -14.31 11.70
CA ARG A 10 -10.78 -13.62 12.22
C ARG A 10 -10.49 -12.96 13.56
N SER A 11 -9.87 -13.69 14.47
CA SER A 11 -9.48 -13.17 15.78
C SER A 11 -8.52 -11.98 15.65
N PHE A 12 -7.49 -12.10 14.83
CA PHE A 12 -6.53 -11.03 14.57
C PHE A 12 -7.18 -9.80 13.97
N THR A 13 -8.11 -9.98 13.04
CA THR A 13 -8.75 -8.86 12.32
C THR A 13 -9.93 -8.26 13.07
N ALA A 14 -10.41 -8.84 14.16
CA ALA A 14 -11.63 -8.41 14.87
C ALA A 14 -11.60 -6.91 15.20
N ASN A 15 -10.48 -6.41 15.69
CA ASN A 15 -10.29 -5.01 16.10
C ASN A 15 -9.42 -4.19 15.14
N ASN A 16 -9.09 -4.73 13.97
CA ASN A 16 -8.23 -4.08 12.99
C ASN A 16 -9.01 -3.72 11.73
N CYS A 17 -8.62 -2.66 11.05
CA CYS A 17 -9.11 -2.35 9.71
C CYS A 17 -8.60 -3.39 8.73
N VAL A 18 -9.46 -3.78 7.79
CA VAL A 18 -9.13 -4.76 6.75
C VAL A 18 -9.37 -4.14 5.39
N ILE A 19 -8.36 -4.18 4.54
CA ILE A 19 -8.41 -3.76 3.15
C ILE A 19 -8.42 -5.03 2.28
N ALA A 20 -9.46 -5.20 1.46
CA ALA A 20 -9.48 -6.27 0.48
C ALA A 20 -8.57 -5.90 -0.70
N LEU A 21 -7.61 -6.74 -0.99
CA LEU A 21 -6.77 -6.63 -2.19
C LEU A 21 -7.45 -7.28 -3.40
N PRO A 22 -7.07 -6.92 -4.63
CA PRO A 22 -7.51 -7.65 -5.81
C PRO A 22 -7.22 -9.14 -5.68
N TRP A 23 -8.16 -9.98 -6.08
CA TRP A 23 -8.04 -11.43 -5.98
C TRP A 23 -6.72 -11.92 -6.59
N SER A 24 -5.97 -12.73 -5.86
CA SER A 24 -4.66 -13.27 -6.26
C SER A 24 -3.63 -12.22 -6.70
N GLY A 25 -3.73 -10.99 -6.23
CA GLY A 25 -2.85 -9.92 -6.68
C GLY A 25 -3.04 -9.52 -8.15
N ALA A 26 -4.24 -9.73 -8.70
CA ALA A 26 -4.54 -9.43 -10.09
C ALA A 26 -4.28 -7.94 -10.42
N SER A 27 -3.72 -7.71 -11.60
CA SER A 27 -3.55 -6.35 -12.13
C SER A 27 -4.92 -5.75 -12.51
N LEU A 28 -5.18 -4.53 -12.06
CA LEU A 28 -6.39 -3.80 -12.42
C LEU A 28 -6.48 -3.58 -13.93
N ALA A 29 -5.38 -3.22 -14.59
CA ALA A 29 -5.31 -3.06 -16.05
C ALA A 29 -5.68 -4.36 -16.79
N THR A 30 -5.15 -5.49 -16.33
CA THR A 30 -5.51 -6.80 -16.91
C THR A 30 -6.98 -7.11 -16.72
N THR A 31 -7.52 -6.82 -15.53
CA THR A 31 -8.94 -7.04 -15.24
C THR A 31 -9.83 -6.18 -16.13
N THR A 32 -9.50 -4.90 -16.31
CA THR A 32 -10.21 -4.00 -17.23
C THR A 32 -10.19 -4.52 -18.67
N HIS A 33 -9.06 -5.08 -19.09
CA HIS A 33 -8.95 -5.66 -20.43
C HIS A 33 -9.78 -6.92 -20.61
N LEU A 34 -9.82 -7.79 -19.61
CA LEU A 34 -10.54 -9.07 -19.67
C LEU A 34 -12.05 -8.92 -19.41
N LEU A 35 -12.45 -7.93 -18.63
CA LEU A 35 -13.82 -7.66 -18.22
C LEU A 35 -14.22 -6.20 -18.52
N PRO A 36 -14.21 -5.78 -19.79
CA PRO A 36 -14.42 -4.37 -20.15
C PRO A 36 -15.79 -3.84 -19.73
N ASP A 37 -16.81 -4.69 -19.72
CA ASP A 37 -18.18 -4.32 -19.33
C ASP A 37 -18.38 -4.26 -17.79
N LYS A 38 -17.46 -4.82 -17.02
CA LYS A 38 -17.56 -4.94 -15.56
C LYS A 38 -16.18 -4.76 -14.88
N PRO A 39 -15.50 -3.64 -15.12
CA PRO A 39 -14.14 -3.46 -14.63
C PRO A 39 -14.04 -3.47 -13.09
N HIS A 40 -15.12 -3.10 -12.38
CA HIS A 40 -15.16 -3.09 -10.91
C HIS A 40 -15.47 -4.46 -10.28
N GLN A 41 -15.95 -5.42 -11.08
CA GLN A 41 -16.48 -6.69 -10.56
C GLN A 41 -15.45 -7.45 -9.71
N LEU A 42 -14.18 -7.45 -10.13
CA LEU A 42 -13.13 -8.15 -9.40
C LEU A 42 -12.94 -7.58 -7.99
N MET A 43 -12.96 -6.26 -7.84
CA MET A 43 -12.79 -5.61 -6.54
C MET A 43 -14.00 -5.85 -5.64
N GLU A 44 -15.21 -5.77 -6.21
CA GLU A 44 -16.44 -6.07 -5.46
C GLU A 44 -16.46 -7.53 -5.00
N ASP A 45 -16.11 -8.46 -5.87
CA ASP A 45 -16.04 -9.88 -5.53
C ASP A 45 -14.97 -10.15 -4.47
N SER A 46 -13.79 -9.52 -4.57
CA SER A 46 -12.74 -9.63 -3.57
C SER A 46 -13.20 -9.12 -2.19
N ARG A 47 -13.88 -7.98 -2.15
CA ARG A 47 -14.46 -7.43 -0.91
C ARG A 47 -15.52 -8.36 -0.33
N ARG A 48 -16.44 -8.83 -1.16
CA ARG A 48 -17.52 -9.73 -0.74
C ARG A 48 -16.97 -11.04 -0.16
N VAL A 49 -16.02 -11.65 -0.84
CA VAL A 49 -15.38 -12.89 -0.39
C VAL A 49 -14.60 -12.67 0.91
N THR A 50 -13.81 -11.60 0.99
CA THR A 50 -13.08 -11.26 2.22
C THR A 50 -14.03 -11.00 3.39
N ALA A 51 -15.09 -10.23 3.19
CA ALA A 51 -16.10 -9.96 4.21
C ALA A 51 -16.78 -11.24 4.69
N TYR A 52 -17.12 -12.15 3.77
CA TYR A 52 -17.75 -13.45 4.07
C TYR A 52 -16.82 -14.31 4.93
N PHE A 53 -15.56 -14.51 4.51
CA PHE A 53 -14.64 -15.37 5.25
C PHE A 53 -14.24 -14.79 6.62
N LEU A 54 -14.13 -13.48 6.74
CA LEU A 54 -13.77 -12.83 7.99
C LEU A 54 -14.97 -12.54 8.90
N HIS A 55 -16.19 -12.77 8.44
CA HIS A 55 -17.44 -12.40 9.15
C HIS A 55 -17.42 -10.91 9.56
N LYS A 56 -16.91 -10.06 8.68
CA LYS A 56 -16.68 -8.65 8.99
C LYS A 56 -17.17 -7.74 7.85
N HIS A 57 -17.80 -6.62 8.22
CA HIS A 57 -18.06 -5.56 7.25
C HIS A 57 -16.75 -4.82 6.94
N LEU A 58 -16.39 -4.77 5.67
CA LEU A 58 -15.28 -3.97 5.19
C LEU A 58 -15.77 -2.56 4.95
N THR A 59 -15.30 -1.61 5.72
CA THR A 59 -15.79 -0.23 5.71
C THR A 59 -15.09 0.66 4.71
N SER A 60 -13.96 0.23 4.17
CA SER A 60 -13.13 1.05 3.31
C SER A 60 -13.23 0.62 1.85
N HIS A 61 -13.55 1.59 1.00
CA HIS A 61 -13.35 1.47 -0.45
C HIS A 61 -11.92 1.89 -0.80
N VAL A 62 -10.94 1.23 -0.22
CA VAL A 62 -9.53 1.46 -0.51
C VAL A 62 -9.07 0.50 -1.59
N ILE A 63 -8.44 1.03 -2.63
CA ILE A 63 -7.77 0.25 -3.66
C ILE A 63 -6.26 0.43 -3.49
N TRP A 64 -5.57 -0.67 -3.30
CA TRP A 64 -4.12 -0.74 -3.29
C TRP A 64 -3.66 -1.58 -4.49
N PRO A 65 -3.22 -0.94 -5.59
CA PRO A 65 -2.68 -1.64 -6.74
C PRO A 65 -1.45 -2.46 -6.34
N ASN A 66 -1.31 -3.65 -6.92
CA ASN A 66 -0.18 -4.56 -6.60
C ASN A 66 1.19 -3.94 -6.90
N THR A 67 1.23 -2.98 -7.82
CA THR A 67 2.45 -2.25 -8.19
C THR A 67 2.67 -0.98 -7.36
N GLY A 68 1.66 -0.54 -6.61
CA GLY A 68 1.69 0.76 -5.93
C GLY A 68 1.58 1.96 -6.86
N THR A 69 1.34 1.73 -8.16
CA THR A 69 1.17 2.77 -9.18
C THR A 69 -0.08 2.53 -10.00
N LEU A 70 -0.52 3.54 -10.74
CA LEU A 70 -1.63 3.44 -11.67
C LEU A 70 -1.16 3.78 -13.09
N THR A 71 -1.73 3.09 -14.04
CA THR A 71 -1.68 3.42 -15.46
C THR A 71 -3.05 3.89 -15.94
N PRO A 72 -3.16 4.53 -17.11
CA PRO A 72 -4.45 4.88 -17.70
C PRO A 72 -5.41 3.68 -17.85
N TYR A 73 -4.88 2.48 -18.00
CA TYR A 73 -5.66 1.25 -18.15
C TYR A 73 -6.27 0.74 -16.84
N ASP A 74 -5.79 1.22 -15.71
CA ASP A 74 -6.35 0.87 -14.39
C ASP A 74 -7.59 1.71 -14.05
N ILE A 75 -7.70 2.90 -14.63
CA ILE A 75 -8.72 3.90 -14.27
C ILE A 75 -10.16 3.38 -14.36
N PRO A 76 -10.56 2.63 -15.40
CA PRO A 76 -11.92 2.10 -15.48
C PRO A 76 -12.27 1.13 -14.35
N ALA A 77 -11.28 0.52 -13.69
CA ALA A 77 -11.50 -0.35 -12.53
C ALA A 77 -11.63 0.42 -11.21
N LEU A 78 -11.35 1.71 -11.20
CA LEU A 78 -11.46 2.56 -10.03
C LEU A 78 -12.89 3.06 -9.88
N ASP A 79 -13.58 2.60 -8.85
CA ASP A 79 -14.82 3.18 -8.39
C ASP A 79 -14.49 4.18 -7.28
N HIS A 80 -15.04 5.34 -7.21
CA HIS A 80 -14.89 6.42 -6.21
C HIS A 80 -14.11 6.07 -4.91
N SER A 81 -13.11 5.20 -5.06
CA SER A 81 -12.34 4.60 -3.98
C SER A 81 -11.20 5.53 -3.56
N GLU A 82 -10.77 5.40 -2.33
CA GLU A 82 -9.50 5.93 -1.87
C GLU A 82 -8.36 5.08 -2.42
N LEU A 83 -7.32 5.72 -2.93
CA LEU A 83 -6.19 5.05 -3.55
C LEU A 83 -4.99 5.05 -2.62
N LEU A 84 -4.42 3.89 -2.38
CA LEU A 84 -3.16 3.73 -1.67
C LEU A 84 -2.04 3.55 -2.69
N LEU A 85 -1.23 4.59 -2.89
CA LEU A 85 -0.19 4.60 -3.91
C LEU A 85 1.21 4.78 -3.31
N SER A 86 2.21 4.31 -4.03
CA SER A 86 3.60 4.60 -3.72
C SER A 86 3.88 6.11 -3.80
N SER A 87 4.67 6.64 -2.90
CA SER A 87 5.09 8.05 -2.94
C SER A 87 5.83 8.40 -4.24
N THR A 88 6.45 7.43 -4.90
CA THR A 88 7.11 7.61 -6.21
C THR A 88 6.14 7.67 -7.39
N ALA A 89 4.89 7.26 -7.20
CA ALA A 89 3.86 7.35 -8.23
C ALA A 89 3.32 8.77 -8.42
N LEU A 90 3.62 9.66 -7.47
CA LEU A 90 3.14 11.03 -7.49
C LEU A 90 4.23 11.96 -8.04
N THR A 91 3.92 12.70 -9.10
CA THR A 91 4.86 13.62 -9.75
C THR A 91 5.11 14.89 -8.94
N THR A 92 4.24 15.20 -8.00
CA THR A 92 4.39 16.34 -7.09
C THR A 92 4.72 15.83 -5.70
N HIS A 93 5.94 16.06 -5.23
CA HIS A 93 6.30 15.92 -3.82
C HIS A 93 5.55 16.99 -3.02
N THR A 94 4.30 16.74 -2.74
CA THR A 94 3.60 17.57 -1.78
C THR A 94 3.87 16.98 -0.40
N ASP A 95 4.51 17.76 0.47
CA ASP A 95 4.65 17.46 1.91
C ASP A 95 3.29 17.39 2.64
N LYS A 96 2.22 17.36 1.88
CA LYS A 96 0.84 17.29 2.37
C LYS A 96 0.51 15.82 2.58
N GLY A 97 0.37 15.44 3.83
CA GLY A 97 0.01 14.10 4.27
C GLY A 97 -1.19 13.44 3.57
N PHE A 98 -1.96 12.67 4.32
CA PHE A 98 -3.11 11.91 3.80
C PHE A 98 -4.12 12.73 3.00
N GLY A 99 -4.78 12.06 2.05
CA GLY A 99 -5.93 12.62 1.37
C GLY A 99 -5.60 13.61 0.26
N GLN A 100 -4.54 13.37 -0.50
CA GLN A 100 -4.24 14.18 -1.67
C GLN A 100 -5.30 13.95 -2.77
N LEU A 101 -5.73 15.02 -3.40
CA LEU A 101 -6.71 14.95 -4.48
C LEU A 101 -6.00 14.75 -5.81
N LEU A 102 -6.13 13.57 -6.40
CA LEU A 102 -5.70 13.29 -7.78
C LEU A 102 -6.86 13.56 -8.74
N ARG A 103 -6.58 14.30 -9.81
CA ARG A 103 -7.52 14.49 -10.91
C ARG A 103 -7.01 13.74 -12.13
N TYR A 104 -7.86 12.92 -12.68
CA TYR A 104 -7.61 12.23 -13.94
C TYR A 104 -8.88 12.18 -14.77
N ASP A 105 -8.82 12.68 -16.00
CA ASP A 105 -9.92 12.67 -16.97
C ASP A 105 -11.29 13.04 -16.35
N HIS A 106 -11.37 14.23 -15.74
CA HIS A 106 -12.56 14.76 -15.05
C HIS A 106 -12.96 14.02 -13.75
N ALA A 107 -12.40 12.85 -13.45
CA ALA A 107 -12.61 12.17 -12.17
C ALA A 107 -11.68 12.70 -11.08
N ARG A 108 -12.14 12.57 -9.83
CA ARG A 108 -11.39 12.97 -8.64
C ARG A 108 -11.22 11.75 -7.75
N TYR A 109 -9.98 11.47 -7.36
CA TYR A 109 -9.64 10.38 -6.47
C TYR A 109 -8.93 10.92 -5.25
N THR A 110 -9.24 10.40 -4.09
CA THR A 110 -8.46 10.64 -2.88
C THR A 110 -7.28 9.67 -2.87
N VAL A 111 -6.07 10.20 -2.75
CA VAL A 111 -4.85 9.41 -2.75
C VAL A 111 -4.16 9.54 -1.42
N THR A 112 -3.83 8.42 -0.81
CA THR A 112 -2.98 8.34 0.37
C THR A 112 -1.65 7.70 -0.01
N PRO A 113 -0.55 8.47 -0.06
CA PRO A 113 0.75 7.92 -0.41
C PRO A 113 1.38 7.17 0.76
N TYR A 114 1.96 5.99 0.49
CA TYR A 114 2.84 5.32 1.43
C TYR A 114 4.32 5.58 1.10
N ASP A 115 5.18 5.50 2.12
CA ASP A 115 6.61 5.71 1.95
C ASP A 115 7.27 4.56 1.18
N SER A 116 7.62 4.80 -0.08
CA SER A 116 8.20 3.79 -0.96
C SER A 116 9.60 3.38 -0.53
N THR A 117 10.39 4.28 0.04
CA THR A 117 11.75 3.97 0.52
C THR A 117 11.69 2.95 1.66
N LEU A 118 10.81 3.20 2.62
CA LEU A 118 10.64 2.28 3.76
C LEU A 118 10.03 0.96 3.33
N SER A 119 9.03 0.97 2.44
CA SER A 119 8.45 -0.25 1.88
C SER A 119 9.49 -1.10 1.13
N THR A 120 10.40 -0.45 0.38
CA THR A 120 11.52 -1.12 -0.29
C THR A 120 12.50 -1.72 0.72
N ALA A 121 12.87 -0.97 1.75
CA ALA A 121 13.75 -1.46 2.80
C ALA A 121 13.17 -2.70 3.50
N LEU A 122 11.88 -2.68 3.82
CA LEU A 122 11.18 -3.82 4.41
C LEU A 122 11.11 -5.03 3.47
N ALA A 123 10.86 -4.83 2.18
CA ALA A 123 10.83 -5.90 1.18
C ALA A 123 12.18 -6.61 1.04
N ALA A 124 13.28 -5.92 1.36
CA ALA A 124 14.63 -6.48 1.29
C ALA A 124 15.01 -7.34 2.53
N THR A 125 14.21 -7.37 3.60
CA THR A 125 14.57 -8.06 4.85
C THR A 125 14.31 -9.56 4.86
N GLY A 126 13.46 -10.07 3.96
CA GLY A 126 13.06 -11.48 3.91
C GLY A 126 14.18 -12.44 3.52
N GLN A 127 13.89 -13.74 3.57
CA GLN A 127 14.81 -14.79 3.11
C GLN A 127 15.00 -14.75 1.60
N ASN A 128 13.96 -14.41 0.86
CA ASN A 128 13.99 -14.20 -0.59
C ASN A 128 13.74 -12.70 -0.87
N PRO A 129 14.74 -11.84 -0.63
CA PRO A 129 14.56 -10.42 -0.73
C PRO A 129 14.28 -10.00 -2.19
N VAL A 130 13.39 -9.03 -2.35
CA VAL A 130 13.05 -8.49 -3.65
C VAL A 130 13.22 -6.98 -3.67
N ASN A 131 13.67 -6.45 -4.80
CA ASN A 131 13.52 -5.03 -5.08
C ASN A 131 12.13 -4.80 -5.66
N THR A 132 11.38 -3.89 -5.06
CA THR A 132 10.08 -3.53 -5.63
C THR A 132 10.29 -2.80 -6.97
N PRO A 133 9.41 -3.01 -7.97
CA PRO A 133 9.57 -2.38 -9.29
C PRO A 133 9.64 -0.85 -9.24
N TYR A 134 9.07 -0.27 -8.21
CA TYR A 134 8.93 1.18 -8.01
C TYR A 134 9.82 1.72 -6.90
N SER A 135 10.83 0.95 -6.53
CA SER A 135 11.86 1.45 -5.65
C SER A 135 12.56 2.64 -6.31
N PRO A 136 12.78 3.73 -5.59
CA PRO A 136 13.67 4.78 -6.08
C PRO A 136 15.02 4.16 -6.47
N SER A 137 15.61 4.63 -7.57
CA SER A 137 16.85 4.03 -8.11
C SER A 137 18.00 4.05 -7.11
N ASP A 138 18.03 5.05 -6.26
CA ASP A 138 19.00 5.26 -5.17
C ASP A 138 18.72 4.40 -3.93
N SER A 139 17.52 3.82 -3.81
CA SER A 139 17.11 2.93 -2.72
C SER A 139 17.10 1.45 -3.13
N ARG A 140 17.60 1.11 -4.32
CA ARG A 140 17.67 -0.27 -4.77
C ARG A 140 18.84 -0.99 -4.11
N TYR A 141 18.53 -2.12 -3.50
CA TYR A 141 19.53 -2.97 -2.88
C TYR A 141 20.22 -3.85 -3.89
N VAL A 142 21.52 -4.05 -3.72
CA VAL A 142 22.25 -5.11 -4.41
C VAL A 142 22.07 -6.39 -3.59
N LEU A 143 20.91 -7.03 -3.75
CA LEU A 143 20.44 -8.12 -2.90
C LEU A 143 21.41 -9.31 -2.82
N THR A 144 22.21 -9.52 -3.85
CA THR A 144 23.21 -10.59 -3.90
C THR A 144 24.49 -10.25 -3.11
N ALA A 145 24.77 -8.99 -2.87
CA ALA A 145 25.98 -8.54 -2.16
C ALA A 145 25.72 -8.27 -0.68
N ASP A 146 24.48 -7.96 -0.31
CA ASP A 146 24.13 -7.61 1.05
C ASP A 146 23.72 -8.83 1.87
N SER A 147 24.30 -8.98 3.07
CA SER A 147 23.84 -10.00 4.02
C SER A 147 22.45 -9.69 4.55
N ALA A 148 21.70 -10.72 4.99
CA ALA A 148 20.39 -10.54 5.62
C ALA A 148 20.47 -9.59 6.84
N THR A 149 21.54 -9.66 7.61
CA THR A 149 21.78 -8.76 8.76
C THR A 149 21.95 -7.31 8.31
N ALA A 150 22.73 -7.07 7.25
CA ALA A 150 22.90 -5.72 6.71
C ALA A 150 21.56 -5.13 6.23
N ARG A 151 20.76 -5.89 5.50
CA ARG A 151 19.45 -5.46 5.04
C ARG A 151 18.48 -5.17 6.20
N MET A 152 18.50 -5.99 7.24
CA MET A 152 17.69 -5.75 8.46
C MET A 152 18.13 -4.47 9.20
N GLN A 153 19.44 -4.24 9.32
CA GLN A 153 19.98 -3.03 9.94
C GLN A 153 19.58 -1.79 9.14
N ASP A 154 19.65 -1.85 7.83
CA ASP A 154 19.29 -0.73 6.97
C ASP A 154 17.78 -0.44 7.03
N ALA A 155 16.93 -1.46 7.01
CA ALA A 155 15.49 -1.30 7.19
C ALA A 155 15.16 -0.66 8.56
N THR A 156 15.86 -1.09 9.62
CA THR A 156 15.69 -0.51 10.96
C THR A 156 16.16 0.94 10.99
N ALA A 157 17.30 1.25 10.40
CA ALA A 157 17.81 2.61 10.31
C ALA A 157 16.89 3.52 9.50
N THR A 158 16.36 3.02 8.38
CA THR A 158 15.40 3.74 7.55
C THR A 158 14.12 4.05 8.33
N LEU A 159 13.58 3.07 9.06
CA LEU A 159 12.40 3.26 9.92
C LEU A 159 12.66 4.33 10.99
N LEU A 160 13.76 4.24 11.70
CA LEU A 160 14.15 5.20 12.75
C LEU A 160 14.36 6.61 12.17
N TRP A 161 14.99 6.71 11.01
CA TRP A 161 15.18 7.98 10.31
C TRP A 161 13.86 8.63 9.93
N LYS A 162 12.97 7.89 9.27
CA LYS A 162 11.67 8.39 8.82
C LYS A 162 10.76 8.79 9.99
N THR A 163 10.69 7.98 11.03
CA THR A 163 9.90 8.28 12.23
C THR A 163 10.47 9.48 12.99
N SER A 164 11.80 9.57 13.14
CA SER A 164 12.46 10.73 13.78
C SER A 164 12.28 12.01 12.96
N ALA A 165 12.27 11.92 11.62
CA ALA A 165 12.03 13.07 10.76
C ALA A 165 10.58 13.53 10.85
N ALA A 166 9.61 12.61 10.93
CA ALA A 166 8.22 12.93 11.17
C ALA A 166 8.03 13.66 12.50
N LEU A 167 8.60 13.15 13.58
CA LEU A 167 8.55 13.78 14.90
C LEU A 167 9.21 15.17 14.96
N ARG A 168 10.28 15.40 14.18
CA ARG A 168 10.97 16.69 14.16
C ARG A 168 10.24 17.78 13.38
N ARG A 169 9.38 17.42 12.45
CA ARG A 169 8.53 18.36 11.71
C ARG A 169 7.38 18.92 12.55
N GLU A 170 7.19 18.41 13.75
CA GLU A 170 6.14 18.78 14.70
C GLU A 170 6.48 19.98 15.59
N LYS A 171 7.08 21.04 15.10
CA LYS A 171 6.98 22.32 15.81
C LYS A 171 5.79 23.09 15.23
N PRO A 172 4.58 22.96 15.78
CA PRO A 172 3.46 23.79 15.36
C PRO A 172 3.64 25.19 15.94
N ALA A 173 3.82 26.16 15.08
CA ALA A 173 3.30 27.47 15.36
C ALA A 173 1.77 27.37 15.22
N HIS A 174 1.07 27.26 16.31
CA HIS A 174 -0.40 27.27 16.44
C HIS A 174 -1.18 26.15 15.74
N ASN A 175 -1.75 25.27 16.57
CA ASN A 175 -2.90 24.38 16.38
C ASN A 175 -2.68 22.95 15.79
N THR A 176 -2.68 21.99 16.70
CA THR A 176 -3.64 20.88 16.89
C THR A 176 -3.71 19.74 15.89
N TYR A 177 -2.69 19.38 15.10
CA TYR A 177 -2.52 18.00 14.66
C TYR A 177 -1.05 17.65 14.68
N ALA A 178 -0.67 16.88 15.68
CA ALA A 178 0.67 16.34 15.84
C ALA A 178 1.02 15.48 14.61
N GLY A 179 2.11 15.85 13.94
CA GLY A 179 2.83 15.02 12.97
C GLY A 179 2.14 14.69 11.66
N THR A 180 2.91 14.75 10.58
CA THR A 180 2.47 14.12 9.34
C THR A 180 2.54 12.61 9.54
N PRO A 181 1.42 11.88 9.51
CA PRO A 181 1.44 10.44 9.72
C PRO A 181 2.26 9.76 8.63
N LEU A 182 3.11 8.83 9.03
CA LEU A 182 3.90 8.01 8.13
C LEU A 182 3.12 6.74 7.84
N LEU A 183 2.66 6.59 6.60
CA LEU A 183 2.04 5.36 6.17
C LEU A 183 3.10 4.40 5.65
N ILE A 184 3.11 3.22 6.22
CA ILE A 184 4.04 2.15 5.87
C ILE A 184 3.22 1.04 5.22
N ALA A 185 3.48 0.77 3.95
CA ALA A 185 2.93 -0.39 3.27
C ALA A 185 3.93 -1.55 3.40
N PRO A 186 3.52 -2.68 4.01
CA PRO A 186 4.37 -3.86 4.04
C PRO A 186 4.56 -4.39 2.61
N PRO A 187 5.62 -5.14 2.33
CA PRO A 187 5.76 -5.81 1.04
C PRO A 187 4.61 -6.79 0.85
N GLN A 188 4.13 -6.90 -0.38
CA GLN A 188 3.03 -7.82 -0.70
C GLN A 188 3.44 -9.29 -0.60
N GLN A 189 4.72 -9.56 -0.64
CA GLN A 189 5.29 -10.90 -0.46
C GLN A 189 6.34 -10.84 0.64
N TRP A 190 6.08 -11.59 1.69
CA TRP A 190 7.06 -11.91 2.73
C TRP A 190 7.53 -13.35 2.48
N SER A 191 8.79 -13.54 2.29
CA SER A 191 9.39 -14.86 2.14
C SER A 191 10.34 -15.15 3.29
#